data_f1046d2b1e26fad4cecc41f7a9289006
#
_entry.id   f1046d2b1e26fad4cecc41f7a9289006
#
_cell.length_a   1.000
_cell.length_b   1.000
_cell.length_c   1.000
_cell.angle_alpha   90.00
_cell.angle_beta   90.00
_cell.angle_gamma   90.00
#
_symmetry.space_group_name_H-M   'P 1'
#
loop_
_entity.id
_entity.type
_entity.pdbx_description
1 polymer ?
#
loop_
_entity_poly.entity_id
_entity_poly.type
_entity_poly.pdbx_seq_one_letter_code
_entity_poly.pdbx_strand_id
1 'polypeptide(L)'
;MKVGFIFILGFLVSSNELLDWGTIGHRTVGEVAAQHISKKTQIAIEDLLEGASIAYISTYADEIKSDYRYDAYNSWHYANMELDENYDSSKKNSKGDIIQAIGKCIKVLKSKRASKKDRKFYLKLLIHFIGDLHQPLHLGKKSDKGGNDVKIKWFGKISNLHRLWDSDLIDSSKLSYTELSKNLPRLSQAQQRELASSPSSIWIEETHKITKKIYNDLPENVNLGYRYRYENFETIRLQLLKAGLRLAYVLDDIFK
;
A
#
# COMPACT_ATOMS: atom_id res chain seq x y z
N MET A 1 48.32 -13.67 -35.01
CA MET A 1 47.52 -13.67 -33.78
C MET A 1 46.27 -12.79 -34.02
N LYS A 2 45.09 -13.41 -34.17
CA LYS A 2 43.82 -12.66 -34.31
C LYS A 2 43.18 -12.62 -32.92
N VAL A 3 43.05 -11.44 -32.34
CA VAL A 3 42.35 -11.19 -31.06
C VAL A 3 40.87 -11.02 -31.40
N GLY A 4 40.06 -12.00 -31.03
CA GLY A 4 38.60 -11.91 -31.15
C GLY A 4 38.01 -11.09 -30.01
N PHE A 5 37.36 -9.99 -30.33
CA PHE A 5 36.53 -9.23 -29.39
C PHE A 5 35.19 -9.92 -29.22
N ILE A 6 34.93 -10.46 -28.01
CA ILE A 6 33.62 -10.95 -27.61
C ILE A 6 32.80 -9.78 -27.14
N PHE A 7 31.78 -9.37 -27.92
CA PHE A 7 30.75 -8.44 -27.47
C PHE A 7 29.77 -9.20 -26.57
N ILE A 8 29.82 -8.94 -25.27
CA ILE A 8 28.77 -9.38 -24.34
C ILE A 8 27.62 -8.38 -24.46
N LEU A 9 26.57 -8.80 -25.17
CA LEU A 9 25.30 -8.07 -25.25
C LEU A 9 24.58 -8.26 -23.91
N GLY A 10 24.72 -7.30 -23.01
CA GLY A 10 23.96 -7.27 -21.75
C GLY A 10 22.49 -7.06 -22.06
N PHE A 11 21.67 -8.10 -21.91
CA PHE A 11 20.21 -7.99 -21.86
C PHE A 11 19.86 -7.22 -20.58
N LEU A 12 19.53 -5.95 -20.70
CA LEU A 12 18.80 -5.20 -19.67
C LEU A 12 17.37 -5.74 -19.63
N VAL A 13 17.13 -6.75 -18.79
CA VAL A 13 15.78 -7.12 -18.39
C VAL A 13 15.28 -5.97 -17.51
N SER A 14 14.49 -5.07 -18.11
CA SER A 14 13.69 -4.13 -17.32
C SER A 14 12.60 -4.94 -16.63
N SER A 15 12.82 -5.33 -15.38
CA SER A 15 11.76 -5.79 -14.50
C SER A 15 10.77 -4.61 -14.36
N ASN A 16 9.60 -4.74 -14.98
CA ASN A 16 8.44 -3.92 -14.64
C ASN A 16 7.97 -4.37 -13.25
N GLU A 17 8.67 -3.95 -12.22
CA GLU A 17 8.18 -4.09 -10.86
C GLU A 17 6.94 -3.21 -10.73
N LEU A 18 5.79 -3.84 -10.57
CA LEU A 18 4.59 -3.21 -10.07
C LEU A 18 4.91 -2.82 -8.63
N LEU A 19 5.24 -1.56 -8.41
CA LEU A 19 5.53 -1.02 -7.09
C LEU A 19 4.20 -0.63 -6.45
N ASP A 20 3.91 -1.21 -5.32
CA ASP A 20 2.86 -0.77 -4.38
C ASP A 20 3.42 0.38 -3.52
N TRP A 21 2.71 0.84 -2.47
CA TRP A 21 3.37 1.78 -1.54
C TRP A 21 4.82 1.35 -1.36
N GLY A 22 5.76 2.18 -1.74
CA GLY A 22 7.17 1.84 -1.59
C GLY A 22 7.50 1.44 -0.15
N THR A 23 8.61 0.75 0.03
CA THR A 23 9.05 0.21 1.32
C THR A 23 8.89 1.18 2.50
N ILE A 24 9.19 2.48 2.29
CA ILE A 24 9.06 3.51 3.34
C ILE A 24 7.59 3.73 3.72
N GLY A 25 6.68 3.77 2.73
CA GLY A 25 5.25 3.93 2.96
C GLY A 25 4.66 2.79 3.79
N HIS A 26 4.86 1.54 3.37
CA HIS A 26 4.41 0.35 4.10
C HIS A 26 4.98 0.28 5.52
N ARG A 27 6.27 0.53 5.68
CA ARG A 27 6.90 0.53 7.01
C ARG A 27 6.36 1.65 7.90
N THR A 28 6.04 2.81 7.33
CA THR A 28 5.40 3.90 8.08
C THR A 28 4.02 3.49 8.58
N VAL A 29 3.19 2.85 7.73
CA VAL A 29 1.87 2.31 8.14
C VAL A 29 2.02 1.28 9.25
N GLY A 30 2.95 0.34 9.10
CA GLY A 30 3.24 -0.68 10.12
C GLY A 30 3.73 -0.10 11.44
N GLU A 31 4.57 0.93 11.41
CA GLU A 31 5.08 1.63 12.59
C GLU A 31 3.96 2.38 13.32
N VAL A 32 3.10 3.11 12.58
CA VAL A 32 1.93 3.78 13.17
C VAL A 32 0.99 2.76 13.81
N ALA A 33 0.72 1.65 13.14
CA ALA A 33 -0.13 0.60 13.73
C ALA A 33 0.47 0.03 15.02
N ALA A 34 1.78 -0.25 15.04
CA ALA A 34 2.46 -0.76 16.22
C ALA A 34 2.37 0.18 17.44
N GLN A 35 2.33 1.50 17.21
CA GLN A 35 2.19 2.51 18.25
C GLN A 35 0.75 2.64 18.80
N HIS A 36 -0.26 2.09 18.11
CA HIS A 36 -1.67 2.29 18.44
C HIS A 36 -2.43 1.00 18.81
N ILE A 37 -1.83 -0.18 18.67
CA ILE A 37 -2.43 -1.45 19.12
C ILE A 37 -2.37 -1.59 20.64
N SER A 38 -3.33 -2.35 21.20
CA SER A 38 -3.33 -2.70 22.61
C SER A 38 -2.16 -3.63 22.99
N LYS A 39 -1.77 -3.62 24.26
CA LYS A 39 -0.71 -4.50 24.76
C LYS A 39 -1.03 -5.99 24.53
N LYS A 40 -2.30 -6.38 24.65
CA LYS A 40 -2.76 -7.74 24.37
C LYS A 40 -2.53 -8.13 22.91
N THR A 41 -2.90 -7.25 21.97
CA THR A 41 -2.70 -7.43 20.54
C THR A 41 -1.22 -7.49 20.19
N GLN A 42 -0.42 -6.61 20.80
CA GLN A 42 1.05 -6.60 20.60
C GLN A 42 1.65 -7.98 20.94
N ILE A 43 1.35 -8.53 22.12
CA ILE A 43 1.85 -9.86 22.55
C ILE A 43 1.43 -10.96 21.57
N ALA A 44 0.16 -10.96 21.15
CA ALA A 44 -0.35 -11.97 20.23
C ALA A 44 0.33 -11.90 18.83
N ILE A 45 0.62 -10.69 18.35
CA ILE A 45 1.31 -10.48 17.08
C ILE A 45 2.79 -10.85 17.19
N GLU A 46 3.47 -10.48 18.28
CA GLU A 46 4.86 -10.85 18.54
C GLU A 46 5.05 -12.38 18.54
N ASP A 47 4.15 -13.14 19.21
CA ASP A 47 4.17 -14.62 19.16
C ASP A 47 3.95 -15.14 17.74
N LEU A 48 2.99 -14.57 17.01
CA LEU A 48 2.62 -15.06 15.68
C LEU A 48 3.69 -14.73 14.63
N LEU A 49 4.36 -13.58 14.75
CA LEU A 49 5.44 -13.13 13.87
C LEU A 49 6.84 -13.54 14.34
N GLU A 50 6.92 -14.30 15.46
CA GLU A 50 8.20 -14.78 16.01
C GLU A 50 9.19 -13.64 16.29
N GLY A 51 8.67 -12.54 16.84
CA GLY A 51 9.45 -11.35 17.21
C GLY A 51 9.69 -10.35 16.08
N ALA A 52 9.29 -10.64 14.84
CA ALA A 52 9.40 -9.66 13.76
C ALA A 52 8.41 -8.50 13.97
N SER A 53 8.85 -7.25 13.73
CA SER A 53 7.99 -6.07 13.89
C SER A 53 6.96 -5.95 12.77
N ILE A 54 5.82 -5.30 13.07
CA ILE A 54 4.76 -5.00 12.08
C ILE A 54 5.37 -4.18 10.92
N ALA A 55 6.21 -3.19 11.22
CA ALA A 55 6.87 -2.37 10.21
C ALA A 55 7.78 -3.18 9.28
N TYR A 56 8.53 -4.17 9.81
CA TYR A 56 9.36 -5.03 8.98
C TYR A 56 8.54 -5.92 8.05
N ILE A 57 7.44 -6.49 8.59
CA ILE A 57 6.59 -7.43 7.85
C ILE A 57 5.69 -6.74 6.82
N SER A 58 5.51 -5.43 6.91
CA SER A 58 4.57 -4.70 6.05
C SER A 58 4.87 -4.76 4.55
N THR A 59 6.09 -5.11 4.16
CA THR A 59 6.52 -5.29 2.76
C THR A 59 6.38 -6.73 2.25
N TYR A 60 5.98 -7.68 3.10
CA TYR A 60 6.01 -9.10 2.78
C TYR A 60 5.20 -9.51 1.53
N ALA A 61 4.02 -8.90 1.31
CA ALA A 61 3.19 -9.28 0.17
C ALA A 61 3.82 -8.88 -1.18
N ASP A 62 4.65 -7.83 -1.20
CA ASP A 62 5.46 -7.48 -2.38
C ASP A 62 6.63 -8.42 -2.58
N GLU A 63 7.33 -8.76 -1.49
CA GLU A 63 8.49 -9.65 -1.55
C GLU A 63 8.14 -11.01 -2.15
N ILE A 64 6.96 -11.56 -1.81
CA ILE A 64 6.51 -12.86 -2.33
C ILE A 64 6.09 -12.83 -3.81
N LYS A 65 5.89 -11.65 -4.43
CA LYS A 65 5.63 -11.52 -5.88
C LYS A 65 6.79 -12.08 -6.74
N SER A 66 7.98 -12.17 -6.17
CA SER A 66 9.13 -12.78 -6.83
C SER A 66 9.02 -14.30 -6.98
N ASP A 67 8.06 -14.94 -6.31
CA ASP A 67 7.84 -16.38 -6.30
C ASP A 67 6.51 -16.75 -6.96
N TYR A 68 6.55 -17.38 -8.12
CA TYR A 68 5.38 -17.77 -8.91
C TYR A 68 4.31 -18.56 -8.13
N ARG A 69 4.68 -19.23 -7.03
CA ARG A 69 3.72 -19.92 -6.15
C ARG A 69 2.68 -18.99 -5.53
N TYR A 70 2.98 -17.70 -5.50
CA TYR A 70 2.10 -16.66 -4.93
C TYR A 70 1.41 -15.79 -5.99
N ASP A 71 1.52 -16.10 -7.29
CA ASP A 71 0.89 -15.32 -8.38
C ASP A 71 -0.62 -15.12 -8.19
N ALA A 72 -1.29 -16.06 -7.51
CA ALA A 72 -2.72 -15.95 -7.19
C ALA A 72 -3.06 -14.73 -6.31
N TYR A 73 -2.08 -14.14 -5.62
CA TYR A 73 -2.26 -12.99 -4.75
C TYR A 73 -1.97 -11.65 -5.45
N ASN A 74 -1.40 -11.64 -6.66
CA ASN A 74 -1.00 -10.42 -7.37
C ASN A 74 -2.18 -9.44 -7.59
N SER A 75 -3.38 -9.94 -7.86
CA SER A 75 -4.57 -9.10 -8.01
C SER A 75 -5.13 -8.56 -6.69
N TRP A 76 -4.65 -9.02 -5.54
CA TRP A 76 -5.15 -8.64 -4.23
C TRP A 76 -4.60 -7.31 -3.73
N HIS A 77 -3.67 -6.71 -4.44
CA HIS A 77 -3.06 -5.42 -4.08
C HIS A 77 -3.90 -4.21 -4.49
N TYR A 78 -4.90 -4.37 -5.39
CA TYR A 78 -5.67 -3.27 -5.93
C TYR A 78 -7.13 -3.65 -6.24
N ALA A 79 -7.98 -2.64 -6.43
CA ALA A 79 -9.31 -2.77 -7.01
C ALA A 79 -9.53 -1.61 -7.98
N ASN A 80 -9.30 -1.87 -9.26
CA ASN A 80 -9.48 -0.85 -10.29
C ASN A 80 -10.96 -0.45 -10.42
N MET A 81 -11.22 0.86 -10.38
CA MET A 81 -12.55 1.47 -10.55
C MET A 81 -12.46 2.64 -11.51
N GLU A 82 -13.48 2.85 -12.35
CA GLU A 82 -13.55 4.06 -13.15
C GLU A 82 -13.84 5.27 -12.26
N LEU A 83 -13.44 6.48 -12.70
CA LEU A 83 -13.47 7.66 -11.84
C LEU A 83 -14.88 8.10 -11.43
N ASP A 84 -15.90 7.78 -12.22
CA ASP A 84 -17.32 8.06 -11.97
C ASP A 84 -18.07 6.92 -11.29
N GLU A 85 -17.39 5.77 -11.05
CA GLU A 85 -17.98 4.60 -10.40
C GLU A 85 -17.72 4.58 -8.89
N ASN A 86 -18.55 3.79 -8.20
CA ASN A 86 -18.31 3.35 -6.84
C ASN A 86 -17.95 1.85 -6.86
N TYR A 87 -17.32 1.36 -5.80
CA TYR A 87 -17.01 -0.07 -5.71
C TYR A 87 -18.31 -0.89 -5.77
N ASP A 88 -18.46 -1.65 -6.84
CA ASP A 88 -19.58 -2.58 -7.04
C ASP A 88 -19.08 -4.02 -6.84
N SER A 89 -19.71 -4.71 -5.90
CA SER A 89 -19.36 -6.09 -5.59
C SER A 89 -19.65 -7.06 -6.75
N SER A 90 -20.51 -6.71 -7.69
CA SER A 90 -20.80 -7.52 -8.89
C SER A 90 -19.67 -7.48 -9.92
N LYS A 91 -18.86 -6.41 -9.93
CA LYS A 91 -17.70 -6.21 -10.82
C LYS A 91 -16.40 -6.78 -10.24
N LYS A 92 -16.46 -7.61 -9.21
CA LYS A 92 -15.28 -8.21 -8.56
C LYS A 92 -14.38 -8.91 -9.58
N ASN A 93 -13.06 -8.75 -9.35
CA ASN A 93 -12.09 -9.58 -10.05
C ASN A 93 -12.32 -11.05 -9.67
N SER A 94 -12.47 -11.94 -10.65
CA SER A 94 -12.67 -13.38 -10.39
C SER A 94 -11.51 -14.04 -9.62
N LYS A 95 -10.31 -13.44 -9.68
CA LYS A 95 -9.13 -13.85 -8.91
C LYS A 95 -9.05 -13.19 -7.53
N GLY A 96 -10.02 -12.33 -7.19
CA GLY A 96 -10.01 -11.48 -5.99
C GLY A 96 -9.38 -10.11 -6.25
N ASP A 97 -9.76 -9.16 -5.39
CA ASP A 97 -9.22 -7.81 -5.32
C ASP A 97 -8.89 -7.46 -3.85
N ILE A 98 -8.34 -6.28 -3.62
CA ILE A 98 -7.87 -5.85 -2.30
C ILE A 98 -8.98 -5.86 -1.23
N ILE A 99 -10.21 -5.52 -1.61
CA ILE A 99 -11.35 -5.45 -0.67
C ILE A 99 -11.74 -6.85 -0.21
N GLN A 100 -11.83 -7.77 -1.17
CA GLN A 100 -12.08 -9.19 -0.89
C GLN A 100 -10.93 -9.82 -0.10
N ALA A 101 -9.69 -9.46 -0.43
CA ALA A 101 -8.48 -9.95 0.22
C ALA A 101 -8.43 -9.56 1.70
N ILE A 102 -8.69 -8.30 2.04
CA ILE A 102 -8.78 -7.82 3.42
C ILE A 102 -9.85 -8.61 4.19
N GLY A 103 -11.05 -8.75 3.62
CA GLY A 103 -12.14 -9.54 4.23
C GLY A 103 -11.75 -11.00 4.46
N LYS A 104 -11.06 -11.64 3.51
CA LYS A 104 -10.56 -13.01 3.65
C LYS A 104 -9.49 -13.13 4.74
N CYS A 105 -8.55 -12.20 4.79
CA CYS A 105 -7.51 -12.18 5.83
C CYS A 105 -8.14 -12.09 7.23
N ILE A 106 -9.06 -11.16 7.44
CA ILE A 106 -9.78 -10.99 8.71
C ILE A 106 -10.54 -12.28 9.08
N LYS A 107 -11.25 -12.88 8.11
CA LYS A 107 -11.99 -14.15 8.35
C LYS A 107 -11.06 -15.28 8.79
N VAL A 108 -9.90 -15.45 8.15
CA VAL A 108 -8.92 -16.48 8.53
C VAL A 108 -8.35 -16.20 9.92
N LEU A 109 -7.96 -14.95 10.20
CA LEU A 109 -7.35 -14.56 11.47
C LEU A 109 -8.31 -14.72 12.66
N LYS A 110 -9.62 -14.49 12.47
CA LYS A 110 -10.67 -14.73 13.49
C LYS A 110 -11.07 -16.20 13.63
N SER A 111 -10.67 -17.07 12.70
CA SER A 111 -11.05 -18.48 12.71
C SER A 111 -10.27 -19.26 13.76
N LYS A 112 -10.99 -19.88 14.71
CA LYS A 112 -10.40 -20.82 15.69
C LYS A 112 -9.84 -22.10 15.06
N ARG A 113 -10.22 -22.40 13.79
CA ARG A 113 -9.78 -23.60 13.06
C ARG A 113 -8.55 -23.35 12.19
N ALA A 114 -8.15 -22.08 11.98
CA ALA A 114 -6.99 -21.75 11.17
C ALA A 114 -5.70 -22.17 11.88
N SER A 115 -4.77 -22.78 11.12
CA SER A 115 -3.46 -23.16 11.64
C SER A 115 -2.62 -21.93 12.02
N LYS A 116 -1.62 -22.09 12.91
CA LYS A 116 -0.68 -21.00 13.23
C LYS A 116 0.04 -20.52 11.94
N LYS A 117 0.37 -21.43 11.02
CA LYS A 117 0.98 -21.13 9.72
C LYS A 117 0.08 -20.24 8.86
N ASP A 118 -1.20 -20.60 8.72
CA ASP A 118 -2.15 -19.79 7.96
C ASP A 118 -2.38 -18.43 8.61
N ARG A 119 -2.57 -18.38 9.93
CA ARG A 119 -2.73 -17.12 10.65
C ARG A 119 -1.51 -16.22 10.47
N LYS A 120 -0.28 -16.75 10.55
CA LYS A 120 0.95 -16.00 10.29
C LYS A 120 0.98 -15.45 8.87
N PHE A 121 0.65 -16.26 7.86
CA PHE A 121 0.63 -15.87 6.46
C PHE A 121 -0.40 -14.77 6.21
N TYR A 122 -1.65 -14.98 6.60
CA TYR A 122 -2.73 -14.01 6.37
C TYR A 122 -2.58 -12.73 7.21
N LEU A 123 -1.90 -12.76 8.36
CA LEU A 123 -1.55 -11.57 9.11
C LEU A 123 -0.58 -10.68 8.32
N LYS A 124 0.46 -11.27 7.72
CA LYS A 124 1.42 -10.54 6.89
C LYS A 124 0.73 -9.88 5.68
N LEU A 125 -0.17 -10.61 5.03
CA LEU A 125 -0.96 -10.06 3.92
C LEU A 125 -1.89 -8.93 4.37
N LEU A 126 -2.58 -9.08 5.51
CA LEU A 126 -3.49 -8.06 6.03
C LEU A 126 -2.77 -6.75 6.33
N ILE A 127 -1.60 -6.83 6.98
CA ILE A 127 -0.77 -5.67 7.30
C ILE A 127 -0.45 -4.87 6.03
N HIS A 128 -0.07 -5.55 4.97
CA HIS A 128 0.26 -4.95 3.68
C HIS A 128 -0.98 -4.36 2.99
N PHE A 129 -2.02 -5.16 2.80
CA PHE A 129 -3.19 -4.75 2.01
C PHE A 129 -3.99 -3.58 2.63
N ILE A 130 -3.98 -3.41 3.95
CA ILE A 130 -4.56 -2.20 4.54
C ILE A 130 -3.73 -0.97 4.16
N GLY A 131 -2.41 -1.08 4.04
CA GLY A 131 -1.56 -0.05 3.46
C GLY A 131 -1.97 0.29 2.03
N ASP A 132 -2.01 -0.72 1.16
CA ASP A 132 -2.35 -0.58 -0.25
C ASP A 132 -3.73 0.05 -0.49
N LEU A 133 -4.74 -0.32 0.31
CA LEU A 133 -6.08 0.26 0.20
C LEU A 133 -6.08 1.78 0.41
N HIS A 134 -5.08 2.34 1.09
CA HIS A 134 -4.95 3.77 1.31
C HIS A 134 -4.03 4.47 0.30
N GLN A 135 -3.42 3.72 -0.62
CA GLN A 135 -2.74 4.28 -1.78
C GLN A 135 -3.78 4.60 -2.87
N PRO A 136 -3.94 5.88 -3.24
CA PRO A 136 -5.07 6.26 -4.08
C PRO A 136 -5.13 5.54 -5.43
N LEU A 137 -4.00 5.30 -6.08
CA LEU A 137 -3.97 4.71 -7.41
C LEU A 137 -4.17 3.19 -7.42
N HIS A 138 -4.18 2.53 -6.25
CA HIS A 138 -4.66 1.15 -6.12
C HIS A 138 -6.19 1.04 -6.33
N LEU A 139 -6.89 2.16 -6.29
CA LEU A 139 -8.30 2.31 -6.69
C LEU A 139 -8.42 3.14 -7.98
N GLY A 140 -7.40 3.11 -8.84
CA GLY A 140 -7.34 3.84 -10.10
C GLY A 140 -8.06 3.17 -11.25
N LYS A 141 -8.01 3.81 -12.44
CA LYS A 141 -8.69 3.29 -13.63
C LYS A 141 -8.10 1.98 -14.12
N LYS A 142 -8.95 1.09 -14.57
CA LYS A 142 -8.51 -0.16 -15.19
C LYS A 142 -7.80 0.08 -16.53
N SER A 143 -8.26 1.06 -17.30
CA SER A 143 -7.79 1.39 -18.65
C SER A 143 -6.31 1.78 -18.71
N ASP A 144 -5.75 2.30 -17.60
CA ASP A 144 -4.35 2.71 -17.48
C ASP A 144 -3.60 1.99 -16.34
N LYS A 145 -4.17 0.88 -15.86
CA LYS A 145 -3.59 0.06 -14.78
C LYS A 145 -3.30 0.88 -13.52
N GLY A 146 -4.27 1.71 -13.10
CA GLY A 146 -4.12 2.56 -11.93
C GLY A 146 -3.02 3.61 -12.10
N GLY A 147 -2.86 4.19 -13.31
CA GLY A 147 -1.86 5.21 -13.60
C GLY A 147 -0.47 4.69 -14.00
N ASN A 148 -0.27 3.37 -14.09
CA ASN A 148 1.00 2.81 -14.57
C ASN A 148 1.28 3.16 -16.04
N ASP A 149 0.24 3.29 -16.86
CA ASP A 149 0.36 3.67 -18.27
C ASP A 149 0.37 5.20 -18.46
N VAL A 150 0.15 6.00 -17.40
CA VAL A 150 0.24 7.47 -17.44
C VAL A 150 1.69 7.91 -17.27
N LYS A 151 2.35 8.24 -18.37
CA LYS A 151 3.77 8.64 -18.39
C LYS A 151 3.94 10.05 -17.86
N ILE A 152 4.90 10.21 -16.94
CA ILE A 152 5.32 11.50 -16.39
C ILE A 152 6.85 11.60 -16.36
N LYS A 153 7.37 12.77 -16.01
CA LYS A 153 8.76 12.92 -15.57
C LYS A 153 8.77 13.38 -14.12
N TRP A 154 9.63 12.78 -13.33
CA TRP A 154 9.89 13.17 -11.95
C TRP A 154 11.31 13.73 -11.84
N PHE A 155 11.44 15.02 -11.57
CA PHE A 155 12.73 15.73 -11.65
C PHE A 155 13.47 15.46 -12.96
N GLY A 156 12.74 15.50 -14.09
CA GLY A 156 13.28 15.27 -15.43
C GLY A 156 13.51 13.79 -15.81
N LYS A 157 13.42 12.86 -14.87
CA LYS A 157 13.56 11.41 -15.13
C LYS A 157 12.21 10.79 -15.50
N ILE A 158 12.22 9.87 -16.47
CA ILE A 158 11.01 9.14 -16.89
C ILE A 158 10.48 8.30 -15.72
N SER A 159 9.19 8.43 -15.45
CA SER A 159 8.43 7.68 -14.45
C SER A 159 6.98 7.50 -14.94
N ASN A 160 6.10 7.01 -14.08
CA ASN A 160 4.66 6.96 -14.30
C ASN A 160 3.92 7.49 -13.07
N LEU A 161 2.63 7.78 -13.24
CA LEU A 161 1.83 8.39 -12.18
C LEU A 161 1.67 7.44 -10.98
N HIS A 162 1.52 6.14 -11.21
CA HIS A 162 1.42 5.13 -10.16
C HIS A 162 2.67 5.14 -9.27
N ARG A 163 3.85 4.94 -9.88
CA ARG A 163 5.13 4.96 -9.17
C ARG A 163 5.38 6.27 -8.42
N LEU A 164 4.96 7.39 -9.00
CA LEU A 164 5.10 8.70 -8.35
C LEU A 164 4.41 8.71 -6.98
N TRP A 165 3.19 8.17 -6.90
CA TRP A 165 2.41 8.13 -5.67
C TRP A 165 2.83 7.00 -4.73
N ASP A 166 3.29 5.88 -5.25
CA ASP A 166 3.77 4.77 -4.44
C ASP A 166 5.08 5.09 -3.71
N SER A 167 6.04 5.63 -4.44
CA SER A 167 7.42 5.70 -3.97
C SER A 167 8.03 7.08 -4.11
N ASP A 168 8.02 7.65 -5.33
CA ASP A 168 8.89 8.79 -5.67
C ASP A 168 8.61 10.02 -4.80
N LEU A 169 7.34 10.31 -4.46
CA LEU A 169 6.96 11.42 -3.58
C LEU A 169 7.47 11.21 -2.15
N ILE A 170 7.36 10.00 -1.62
CA ILE A 170 7.82 9.66 -0.27
C ILE A 170 9.34 9.67 -0.21
N ASP A 171 10.01 8.99 -1.13
CA ASP A 171 11.47 8.86 -1.19
C ASP A 171 12.16 10.22 -1.38
N SER A 172 11.51 11.14 -2.09
CA SER A 172 12.02 12.50 -2.25
C SER A 172 12.05 13.30 -0.95
N SER A 173 11.31 12.87 0.08
CA SER A 173 11.36 13.49 1.41
C SER A 173 12.67 13.25 2.14
N LYS A 174 13.38 12.16 1.77
CA LYS A 174 14.60 11.68 2.43
C LYS A 174 14.41 11.31 3.90
N LEU A 175 13.17 11.18 4.34
CA LEU A 175 12.86 10.71 5.70
C LEU A 175 12.90 9.18 5.74
N SER A 176 13.45 8.62 6.82
CA SER A 176 13.22 7.23 7.17
C SER A 176 11.75 7.00 7.54
N TYR A 177 11.29 5.76 7.52
CA TYR A 177 9.90 5.44 7.93
C TYR A 177 9.61 5.83 9.40
N THR A 178 10.62 5.77 10.27
CA THR A 178 10.50 6.18 11.68
C THR A 178 10.43 7.69 11.85
N GLU A 179 11.15 8.45 11.02
CA GLU A 179 11.04 9.92 11.02
C GLU A 179 9.70 10.34 10.41
N LEU A 180 9.27 9.69 9.33
CA LEU A 180 7.98 9.98 8.69
C LEU A 180 6.81 9.68 9.63
N SER A 181 6.80 8.53 10.33
CA SER A 181 5.75 8.17 11.28
C SER A 181 5.60 9.16 12.44
N LYS A 182 6.72 9.72 12.93
CA LYS A 182 6.73 10.75 13.99
C LYS A 182 6.26 12.12 13.53
N ASN A 183 6.28 12.38 12.22
CA ASN A 183 5.97 13.67 11.62
C ASN A 183 4.67 13.64 10.77
N LEU A 184 3.79 12.67 11.01
CA LEU A 184 2.45 12.64 10.41
C LEU A 184 1.54 13.72 11.02
N PRO A 185 0.38 14.04 10.37
CA PRO A 185 -0.57 15.00 10.91
C PRO A 185 -1.00 14.65 12.35
N ARG A 186 -1.04 15.64 13.22
CA ARG A 186 -1.47 15.44 14.60
C ARG A 186 -2.99 15.54 14.70
N LEU A 187 -3.61 14.50 15.22
CA LEU A 187 -5.04 14.41 15.47
C LEU A 187 -5.28 14.22 16.97
N SER A 188 -6.37 14.79 17.49
CA SER A 188 -6.83 14.48 18.84
C SER A 188 -7.19 13.00 18.96
N GLN A 189 -7.17 12.45 20.18
CA GLN A 189 -7.55 11.05 20.41
C GLN A 189 -8.99 10.75 19.93
N ALA A 190 -9.91 11.73 20.01
CA ALA A 190 -11.28 11.57 19.51
C ALA A 190 -11.29 11.41 17.99
N GLN A 191 -10.56 12.26 17.26
CA GLN A 191 -10.42 12.15 15.80
C GLN A 191 -9.74 10.86 15.37
N GLN A 192 -8.70 10.41 16.08
CA GLN A 192 -8.04 9.14 15.80
C GLN A 192 -9.01 7.95 15.95
N ARG A 193 -9.80 7.93 17.03
CA ARG A 193 -10.82 6.87 17.24
C ARG A 193 -11.90 6.87 16.17
N GLU A 194 -12.41 8.04 15.81
CA GLU A 194 -13.42 8.20 14.75
C GLU A 194 -12.91 7.67 13.41
N LEU A 195 -11.70 8.08 13.00
CA LEU A 195 -11.06 7.60 11.77
C LEU A 195 -10.84 6.09 11.78
N ALA A 196 -10.31 5.56 12.88
CA ALA A 196 -9.95 4.16 12.99
C ALA A 196 -11.18 3.24 12.94
N SER A 197 -12.28 3.63 13.62
CA SER A 197 -13.50 2.83 13.73
C SER A 197 -14.46 2.96 12.55
N SER A 198 -14.17 3.83 11.58
CA SER A 198 -15.01 3.98 10.39
C SER A 198 -15.08 2.68 9.58
N PRO A 199 -16.22 2.35 8.95
CA PRO A 199 -16.35 1.12 8.16
C PRO A 199 -15.48 1.15 6.89
N SER A 200 -15.06 -0.01 6.42
CA SER A 200 -14.19 -0.12 5.24
C SER A 200 -14.77 0.48 3.95
N SER A 201 -16.10 0.57 3.84
CA SER A 201 -16.76 1.28 2.73
C SER A 201 -16.36 2.77 2.69
N ILE A 202 -16.22 3.42 3.84
CA ILE A 202 -15.75 4.80 3.94
C ILE A 202 -14.27 4.89 3.53
N TRP A 203 -13.43 3.91 3.86
CA TRP A 203 -12.02 3.91 3.46
C TRP A 203 -11.87 3.90 1.95
N ILE A 204 -12.67 3.04 1.28
CA ILE A 204 -12.70 2.92 -0.18
C ILE A 204 -13.15 4.24 -0.80
N GLU A 205 -14.26 4.81 -0.32
CA GLU A 205 -14.82 6.07 -0.83
C GLU A 205 -13.83 7.23 -0.69
N GLU A 206 -13.25 7.40 0.49
CA GLU A 206 -12.24 8.44 0.77
C GLU A 206 -11.02 8.30 -0.14
N THR A 207 -10.48 7.09 -0.26
CA THR A 207 -9.30 6.83 -1.11
C THR A 207 -9.63 7.08 -2.58
N HIS A 208 -10.76 6.58 -3.08
CA HIS A 208 -11.18 6.79 -4.46
C HIS A 208 -11.47 8.27 -4.78
N LYS A 209 -11.99 9.04 -3.81
CA LYS A 209 -12.14 10.49 -3.96
C LYS A 209 -10.78 11.20 -4.19
N ILE A 210 -9.74 10.74 -3.50
CA ILE A 210 -8.38 11.24 -3.71
C ILE A 210 -7.87 10.82 -5.09
N THR A 211 -8.14 9.59 -5.51
CA THR A 211 -7.82 9.09 -6.85
C THR A 211 -8.41 10.00 -7.93
N LYS A 212 -9.71 10.31 -7.84
CA LYS A 212 -10.38 11.26 -8.76
C LYS A 212 -9.66 12.60 -8.83
N LYS A 213 -9.30 13.14 -7.66
CA LYS A 213 -8.58 14.41 -7.58
C LYS A 213 -7.22 14.34 -8.26
N ILE A 214 -6.45 13.27 -8.06
CA ILE A 214 -5.12 13.08 -8.68
C ILE A 214 -5.22 13.12 -10.21
N TYR A 215 -6.19 12.40 -10.79
CA TYR A 215 -6.38 12.39 -12.23
C TYR A 215 -6.86 13.74 -12.78
N ASN A 216 -7.77 14.41 -12.07
CA ASN A 216 -8.34 15.70 -12.51
C ASN A 216 -7.32 16.85 -12.40
N ASP A 217 -6.47 16.82 -11.38
CA ASP A 217 -5.50 17.88 -11.10
C ASP A 217 -4.12 17.61 -11.74
N LEU A 218 -3.98 16.54 -12.52
CA LEU A 218 -2.71 16.24 -13.19
C LEU A 218 -2.41 17.36 -14.20
N PRO A 219 -1.28 18.10 -14.06
CA PRO A 219 -1.00 19.21 -14.94
C PRO A 219 -0.70 18.73 -16.36
N GLU A 220 -1.02 19.56 -17.36
CA GLU A 220 -0.66 19.29 -18.77
C GLU A 220 0.85 19.09 -18.96
N ASN A 221 1.67 19.90 -18.27
CA ASN A 221 3.11 19.67 -18.20
C ASN A 221 3.41 18.61 -17.15
N VAL A 222 3.58 17.39 -17.59
CA VAL A 222 3.88 16.22 -16.76
C VAL A 222 5.35 16.12 -16.31
N ASN A 223 6.16 17.17 -16.44
CA ASN A 223 7.49 17.25 -15.81
C ASN A 223 7.35 17.78 -14.38
N LEU A 224 7.12 16.88 -13.44
CA LEU A 224 6.78 17.14 -12.06
C LEU A 224 8.05 17.23 -11.18
N GLY A 225 7.93 17.96 -10.07
CA GLY A 225 9.04 18.16 -9.14
C GLY A 225 8.59 18.73 -7.79
N TYR A 226 9.38 19.63 -7.20
CA TYR A 226 9.16 20.19 -5.86
C TYR A 226 7.76 20.76 -5.64
N ARG A 227 7.20 21.48 -6.63
CA ARG A 227 5.87 22.07 -6.50
C ARG A 227 4.80 20.98 -6.34
N TYR A 228 4.80 19.98 -7.21
CA TYR A 228 3.85 18.86 -7.14
C TYR A 228 3.95 18.11 -5.81
N ARG A 229 5.19 17.89 -5.32
CA ARG A 229 5.41 17.32 -3.99
C ARG A 229 4.82 18.20 -2.90
N TYR A 230 5.11 19.50 -2.91
CA TYR A 230 4.59 20.44 -1.90
C TYR A 230 3.06 20.43 -1.82
N GLU A 231 2.39 20.38 -2.97
CA GLU A 231 0.92 20.39 -3.07
C GLU A 231 0.28 19.05 -2.63
N ASN A 232 0.98 17.92 -2.74
CA ASN A 232 0.41 16.58 -2.57
C ASN A 232 0.96 15.79 -1.36
N PHE A 233 2.09 16.19 -0.79
CA PHE A 233 2.74 15.39 0.25
C PHE A 233 1.94 15.30 1.55
N GLU A 234 1.15 16.33 1.87
CA GLU A 234 0.25 16.30 3.03
C GLU A 234 -0.87 15.27 2.86
N THR A 235 -1.38 15.10 1.65
CA THR A 235 -2.34 14.02 1.32
C THR A 235 -1.75 12.64 1.58
N ILE A 236 -0.50 12.42 1.17
CA ILE A 236 0.22 11.15 1.43
C ILE A 236 0.37 10.93 2.93
N ARG A 237 0.84 11.92 3.68
CA ARG A 237 1.02 11.83 5.14
C ARG A 237 -0.30 11.48 5.85
N LEU A 238 -1.41 12.07 5.42
CA LEU A 238 -2.72 11.77 5.97
C LEU A 238 -3.19 10.35 5.62
N GLN A 239 -2.95 9.87 4.41
CA GLN A 239 -3.29 8.50 4.01
C GLN A 239 -2.48 7.46 4.78
N LEU A 240 -1.18 7.69 4.99
CA LEU A 240 -0.33 6.83 5.81
C LEU A 240 -0.81 6.76 7.27
N LEU A 241 -1.19 7.91 7.85
CA LEU A 241 -1.77 7.97 9.20
C LEU A 241 -3.08 7.18 9.28
N LYS A 242 -4.01 7.42 8.35
CA LYS A 242 -5.29 6.71 8.28
C LYS A 242 -5.08 5.20 8.18
N ALA A 243 -4.19 4.77 7.27
CA ALA A 243 -3.87 3.36 7.09
C ALA A 243 -3.36 2.71 8.39
N GLY A 244 -2.43 3.36 9.08
CA GLY A 244 -1.87 2.85 10.34
C GLY A 244 -2.89 2.77 11.47
N LEU A 245 -3.72 3.82 11.66
CA LEU A 245 -4.78 3.83 12.68
C LEU A 245 -5.85 2.76 12.41
N ARG A 246 -6.27 2.60 11.16
CA ARG A 246 -7.26 1.60 10.74
C ARG A 246 -6.70 0.18 10.85
N LEU A 247 -5.43 -0.02 10.50
CA LEU A 247 -4.74 -1.29 10.72
C LEU A 247 -4.71 -1.65 12.21
N ALA A 248 -4.34 -0.71 13.08
CA ALA A 248 -4.33 -0.93 14.53
C ALA A 248 -5.70 -1.34 15.05
N TYR A 249 -6.76 -0.64 14.64
CA TYR A 249 -8.14 -0.95 15.03
C TYR A 249 -8.57 -2.36 14.59
N VAL A 250 -8.27 -2.73 13.34
CA VAL A 250 -8.58 -4.07 12.80
C VAL A 250 -7.81 -5.16 13.55
N LEU A 251 -6.52 -4.92 13.85
CA LEU A 251 -5.70 -5.86 14.60
C LEU A 251 -6.24 -6.05 16.03
N ASP A 252 -6.62 -4.95 16.70
CA ASP A 252 -7.23 -5.04 18.03
C ASP A 252 -8.57 -5.80 18.01
N ASP A 253 -9.40 -5.62 16.97
CA ASP A 253 -10.65 -6.36 16.81
C ASP A 253 -10.44 -7.87 16.53
N ILE A 254 -9.33 -8.24 15.92
CA ILE A 254 -8.96 -9.64 15.64
C ILE A 254 -8.41 -10.34 16.88
N PHE A 255 -7.58 -9.66 17.68
CA PHE A 255 -6.81 -10.26 18.77
C PHE A 255 -7.34 -9.92 20.18
N LYS A 256 -8.52 -9.30 20.27
CA LYS A 256 -9.21 -8.98 21.55
C LYS A 256 -9.62 -10.20 22.37
#